data_1ca96bc7c107bc283c353462d04bb32a
#
_entry.id   1ca96bc7c107bc283c353462d04bb32a
#
_cell.length_a   1.000
_cell.length_b   1.000
_cell.length_c   1.000
_cell.angle_alpha   90.00
_cell.angle_beta   90.00
_cell.angle_gamma   90.00
#
_symmetry.space_group_name_H-M   'P 1'
#
loop_
_entity.id
_entity.type
_entity.pdbx_description
1 polymer ?
#
loop_
_entity_poly.entity_id
_entity_poly.type
_entity_poly.pdbx_seq_one_letter_code
_entity_poly.pdbx_strand_id
1 'polypeptide(L)'
;MICGMQRTPSPAMCIAQIEKGDTVEIKKIDRGTELADKLLRFVEEFSWEDVKAHMLDELRAWTFTDWETPFAAIINGRIIGIAYIRKSDYYPLPEIYPWVSGIFVTESYRGHRISEKLISFANEYAKEKGFDKTYIPSVHTGLYEKYGYRYLGDIVNYANETDRLYVKEI
;
A
#
# COMPACT_ATOMS: atom_id res chain seq x y z
N MET A 1 -15.23 -9.22 -51.16
CA MET A 1 -15.96 -9.63 -49.96
C MET A 1 -15.05 -9.39 -48.77
N ILE A 2 -15.27 -8.29 -48.03
CA ILE A 2 -14.45 -7.86 -46.90
C ILE A 2 -15.20 -8.32 -45.65
N CYS A 3 -14.63 -9.32 -44.96
CA CYS A 3 -15.15 -9.83 -43.70
C CYS A 3 -14.84 -8.83 -42.59
N GLY A 4 -15.88 -8.19 -42.05
CA GLY A 4 -15.77 -7.25 -40.95
C GLY A 4 -15.37 -7.96 -39.64
N MET A 5 -14.19 -7.66 -39.12
CA MET A 5 -13.81 -8.00 -37.76
C MET A 5 -14.64 -7.13 -36.79
N GLN A 6 -15.65 -7.73 -36.22
CA GLN A 6 -16.34 -7.14 -35.04
C GLN A 6 -15.36 -7.15 -33.86
N ARG A 7 -14.98 -5.96 -33.43
CA ARG A 7 -14.29 -5.79 -32.13
C ARG A 7 -15.30 -6.15 -31.03
N THR A 8 -15.04 -7.24 -30.34
CA THR A 8 -15.74 -7.53 -29.08
C THR A 8 -15.45 -6.39 -28.11
N PRO A 9 -16.48 -5.79 -27.47
CA PRO A 9 -16.22 -4.79 -26.45
C PRO A 9 -15.46 -5.45 -25.30
N SER A 10 -14.38 -4.79 -24.87
CA SER A 10 -13.67 -5.10 -23.65
C SER A 10 -14.68 -5.15 -22.50
N PRO A 11 -14.63 -6.13 -21.59
CA PRO A 11 -15.53 -6.14 -20.46
C PRO A 11 -15.35 -4.83 -19.70
N ALA A 12 -16.43 -4.05 -19.61
CA ALA A 12 -16.45 -2.84 -18.78
C ALA A 12 -15.99 -3.25 -17.38
N MET A 13 -14.87 -2.69 -16.92
CA MET A 13 -14.42 -2.83 -15.55
C MET A 13 -15.58 -2.41 -14.66
N CYS A 14 -16.22 -3.39 -14.03
CA CYS A 14 -17.27 -3.13 -13.05
C CYS A 14 -16.60 -2.37 -11.92
N ILE A 15 -16.82 -1.06 -11.86
CA ILE A 15 -16.36 -0.25 -10.73
C ILE A 15 -17.13 -0.79 -9.53
N ALA A 16 -16.44 -1.51 -8.64
CA ALA A 16 -17.02 -1.94 -7.41
C ALA A 16 -17.34 -0.67 -6.61
N GLN A 17 -18.62 -0.38 -6.46
CA GLN A 17 -19.08 0.78 -5.69
C GLN A 17 -19.04 0.41 -4.22
N ILE A 18 -18.47 1.30 -3.41
CA ILE A 18 -18.69 1.26 -1.96
C ILE A 18 -20.14 1.67 -1.76
N GLU A 19 -20.97 0.71 -1.36
CA GLU A 19 -22.39 0.94 -1.14
C GLU A 19 -22.63 1.75 0.14
N LYS A 20 -23.76 2.43 0.20
CA LYS A 20 -24.16 3.18 1.39
C LYS A 20 -24.41 2.20 2.56
N GLY A 21 -23.46 2.12 3.48
CA GLY A 21 -23.46 1.19 4.61
C GLY A 21 -22.21 0.32 4.70
N ASP A 22 -21.41 0.24 3.64
CA ASP A 22 -20.13 -0.44 3.68
C ASP A 22 -19.14 0.29 4.59
N THR A 23 -18.52 -0.45 5.48
CA THR A 23 -17.46 0.06 6.36
C THR A 23 -16.12 -0.47 5.93
N VAL A 24 -15.17 0.43 5.70
CA VAL A 24 -13.76 0.07 5.48
C VAL A 24 -13.11 -0.13 6.84
N GLU A 25 -12.71 -1.36 7.13
CA GLU A 25 -11.90 -1.70 8.29
C GLU A 25 -10.43 -1.73 7.91
N ILE A 26 -9.54 -1.20 8.77
CA ILE A 26 -8.10 -1.39 8.63
C ILE A 26 -7.64 -2.34 9.73
N LYS A 27 -6.89 -3.37 9.34
CA LYS A 27 -6.36 -4.36 10.28
C LYS A 27 -4.87 -4.57 10.09
N LYS A 28 -4.18 -4.69 11.23
CA LYS A 28 -2.83 -5.26 11.26
C LYS A 28 -2.92 -6.75 10.91
N ILE A 29 -1.93 -7.24 10.20
CA ILE A 29 -1.88 -8.65 9.80
C ILE A 29 -0.77 -9.34 10.59
N ASP A 30 -1.12 -10.44 11.24
CA ASP A 30 -0.18 -11.26 11.98
C ASP A 30 0.12 -12.57 11.22
N ARG A 31 1.35 -13.07 11.37
CA ARG A 31 1.82 -14.31 10.74
C ARG A 31 0.93 -15.49 11.10
N GLY A 32 0.64 -16.33 10.11
CA GLY A 32 -0.08 -17.60 10.32
C GLY A 32 -1.58 -17.44 10.58
N THR A 33 -2.14 -16.26 10.31
CA THR A 33 -3.58 -16.01 10.39
C THR A 33 -4.26 -16.22 9.03
N GLU A 34 -5.57 -16.50 9.04
CA GLU A 34 -6.36 -16.53 7.80
C GLU A 34 -6.26 -15.23 7.01
N LEU A 35 -6.08 -14.10 7.70
CA LEU A 35 -5.93 -12.80 7.06
C LEU A 35 -4.58 -12.70 6.32
N ALA A 36 -3.51 -13.31 6.85
CA ALA A 36 -2.22 -13.39 6.16
C ALA A 36 -2.33 -14.22 4.87
N ASP A 37 -3.09 -15.32 4.88
CA ASP A 37 -3.35 -16.12 3.69
C ASP A 37 -4.19 -15.37 2.66
N LYS A 38 -5.15 -14.57 3.10
CA LYS A 38 -5.93 -13.68 2.24
C LYS A 38 -5.06 -12.58 1.63
N LEU A 39 -4.12 -12.02 2.42
CA LEU A 39 -3.18 -11.02 1.92
C LEU A 39 -2.28 -11.59 0.84
N LEU A 40 -1.77 -12.81 1.03
CA LEU A 40 -0.92 -13.46 0.03
C LEU A 40 -1.66 -13.61 -1.30
N ARG A 41 -2.90 -14.12 -1.27
CA ARG A 41 -3.74 -14.23 -2.47
C ARG A 41 -4.05 -12.88 -3.09
N PHE A 42 -4.31 -11.86 -2.29
CA PHE A 42 -4.54 -10.50 -2.78
C PHE A 42 -3.32 -9.95 -3.55
N VAL A 43 -2.11 -10.16 -3.04
CA VAL A 43 -0.88 -9.73 -3.71
C VAL A 43 -0.61 -10.55 -4.98
N GLU A 44 -0.96 -11.84 -5.01
CA GLU A 44 -0.90 -12.66 -6.23
C GLU A 44 -1.76 -12.10 -7.38
N GLU A 45 -2.86 -11.46 -7.07
CA GLU A 45 -3.86 -10.98 -8.03
C GLU A 45 -3.77 -9.46 -8.31
N PHE A 46 -3.04 -8.67 -7.50
CA PHE A 46 -3.04 -7.22 -7.68
C PHE A 46 -2.24 -6.79 -8.93
N SER A 47 -2.52 -5.59 -9.43
CA SER A 47 -2.02 -5.09 -10.71
C SER A 47 -0.62 -4.49 -10.68
N TRP A 48 0.03 -4.41 -9.51
CA TRP A 48 1.36 -3.80 -9.36
C TRP A 48 2.47 -4.83 -9.62
N GLU A 49 2.67 -5.15 -10.90
CA GLU A 49 3.56 -6.24 -11.33
C GLU A 49 5.02 -6.06 -10.89
N ASP A 50 5.54 -4.82 -10.93
CA ASP A 50 6.96 -4.53 -10.66
C ASP A 50 7.42 -4.93 -9.26
N VAL A 51 6.52 -4.90 -8.27
CA VAL A 51 6.85 -5.21 -6.88
C VAL A 51 6.25 -6.55 -6.40
N LYS A 52 5.38 -7.16 -7.20
CA LYS A 52 4.61 -8.36 -6.83
C LYS A 52 5.51 -9.50 -6.33
N ALA A 53 6.52 -9.86 -7.11
CA ALA A 53 7.41 -10.98 -6.78
C ALA A 53 8.10 -10.74 -5.42
N HIS A 54 8.65 -9.56 -5.22
CA HIS A 54 9.31 -9.19 -3.97
C HIS A 54 8.36 -9.25 -2.78
N MET A 55 7.15 -8.67 -2.90
CA MET A 55 6.15 -8.69 -1.83
C MET A 55 5.69 -10.11 -1.49
N LEU A 56 5.54 -10.97 -2.49
CA LEU A 56 5.19 -12.38 -2.27
C LEU A 56 6.30 -13.12 -1.51
N ASP A 57 7.55 -12.91 -1.86
CA ASP A 57 8.69 -13.52 -1.17
C ASP A 57 8.77 -13.06 0.29
N GLU A 58 8.59 -11.78 0.56
CA GLU A 58 8.54 -11.25 1.93
C GLU A 58 7.40 -11.84 2.75
N LEU A 59 6.19 -11.91 2.18
CA LEU A 59 5.02 -12.45 2.87
C LEU A 59 5.16 -13.95 3.15
N ARG A 60 5.70 -14.73 2.20
CA ARG A 60 5.93 -16.18 2.37
C ARG A 60 7.00 -16.46 3.40
N ALA A 61 8.11 -15.74 3.34
CA ALA A 61 9.19 -15.84 4.33
C ALA A 61 8.86 -15.21 5.67
N TRP A 62 7.93 -14.26 5.68
CA TRP A 62 7.57 -13.41 6.81
C TRP A 62 8.80 -12.74 7.43
N THR A 63 9.47 -11.92 6.64
CA THR A 63 10.74 -11.27 7.02
C THR A 63 10.58 -10.07 7.95
N PHE A 64 9.35 -9.77 8.35
CA PHE A 64 9.01 -8.67 9.26
C PHE A 64 9.55 -8.94 10.66
N THR A 65 10.24 -7.95 11.23
CA THR A 65 10.75 -7.96 12.59
C THR A 65 9.76 -7.31 13.56
N ASP A 66 10.09 -7.24 14.84
CA ASP A 66 9.22 -6.93 16.00
C ASP A 66 8.06 -5.96 15.77
N TRP A 67 8.29 -4.84 15.10
CA TRP A 67 7.27 -3.82 14.87
C TRP A 67 6.92 -3.65 13.39
N GLU A 68 7.66 -4.29 12.49
CA GLU A 68 7.34 -4.27 11.07
C GLU A 68 6.12 -5.15 10.79
N THR A 69 5.20 -4.67 9.99
CA THR A 69 3.99 -5.44 9.71
C THR A 69 3.23 -4.90 8.49
N PRO A 70 2.51 -5.76 7.77
CA PRO A 70 1.52 -5.33 6.79
C PRO A 70 0.20 -4.93 7.46
N PHE A 71 -0.51 -4.02 6.81
CA PHE A 71 -1.89 -3.62 7.11
C PHE A 71 -2.77 -3.88 5.89
N ALA A 72 -4.03 -4.22 6.12
CA ALA A 72 -5.01 -4.38 5.06
C ALA A 72 -6.24 -3.50 5.30
N ALA A 73 -6.73 -2.91 4.21
CA ALA A 73 -8.06 -2.33 4.14
C ALA A 73 -9.05 -3.40 3.67
N ILE A 74 -10.12 -3.58 4.42
CA ILE A 74 -11.08 -4.68 4.25
C ILE A 74 -12.49 -4.11 4.12
N ILE A 75 -13.23 -4.59 3.13
CA ILE A 75 -14.68 -4.39 2.96
C ILE A 75 -15.33 -5.77 2.81
N ASN A 76 -16.36 -6.04 3.61
CA ASN A 76 -17.15 -7.29 3.53
C ASN A 76 -16.27 -8.54 3.50
N GLY A 77 -15.20 -8.55 4.32
CA GLY A 77 -14.25 -9.67 4.44
C GLY A 77 -13.24 -9.79 3.29
N ARG A 78 -13.24 -8.87 2.33
CA ARG A 78 -12.30 -8.83 1.19
C ARG A 78 -11.26 -7.75 1.37
N ILE A 79 -10.00 -8.07 1.13
CA ILE A 79 -8.92 -7.08 1.10
C ILE A 79 -9.07 -6.26 -0.19
N ILE A 80 -9.02 -4.94 -0.04
CA ILE A 80 -9.14 -3.95 -1.14
C ILE A 80 -7.93 -3.01 -1.23
N GLY A 81 -7.03 -3.07 -0.26
CA GLY A 81 -5.80 -2.30 -0.25
C GLY A 81 -4.87 -2.75 0.86
N ILE A 82 -3.63 -2.39 0.72
CA ILE A 82 -2.54 -2.73 1.65
C ILE A 82 -1.62 -1.54 1.89
N ALA A 83 -0.91 -1.58 3.00
CA ALA A 83 0.25 -0.76 3.30
C ALA A 83 1.17 -1.54 4.26
N TYR A 84 2.42 -1.15 4.32
CA TYR A 84 3.41 -1.74 5.22
C TYR A 84 4.01 -0.67 6.12
N ILE A 85 4.41 -1.05 7.34
CA ILE A 85 5.35 -0.29 8.13
C ILE A 85 6.65 -1.08 8.20
N ARG A 86 7.80 -0.43 7.89
CA ARG A 86 9.09 -1.09 7.71
C ARG A 86 10.23 -0.28 8.29
N LYS A 87 11.30 -0.98 8.67
CA LYS A 87 12.58 -0.38 9.08
C LYS A 87 13.40 0.07 7.87
N SER A 88 13.34 -0.66 6.77
CA SER A 88 14.05 -0.35 5.53
C SER A 88 13.11 -0.44 4.34
N ASP A 89 13.43 0.29 3.30
CA ASP A 89 12.76 0.25 2.01
C ASP A 89 13.81 0.18 0.88
N TYR A 90 13.40 0.30 -0.36
CA TYR A 90 14.25 0.19 -1.56
C TYR A 90 15.21 1.38 -1.74
N TYR A 91 15.72 1.95 -0.62
CA TYR A 91 16.61 3.11 -0.61
C TYR A 91 17.82 2.89 0.30
N PRO A 92 19.02 3.40 -0.08
CA PRO A 92 20.24 3.31 0.72
C PRO A 92 20.24 4.35 1.87
N LEU A 93 19.19 4.37 2.67
CA LEU A 93 18.94 5.35 3.74
C LEU A 93 18.63 4.64 5.08
N PRO A 94 19.61 3.95 5.68
CA PRO A 94 19.40 3.13 6.88
C PRO A 94 18.99 3.93 8.12
N GLU A 95 19.27 5.24 8.12
CA GLU A 95 18.94 6.15 9.24
C GLU A 95 17.49 6.64 9.19
N ILE A 96 16.78 6.42 8.05
CA ILE A 96 15.40 6.87 7.87
C ILE A 96 14.47 5.70 8.13
N TYR A 97 13.65 5.81 9.16
CA TYR A 97 12.59 4.87 9.51
C TYR A 97 11.66 5.46 10.59
N PRO A 98 10.46 4.91 10.83
CA PRO A 98 9.81 3.86 10.03
C PRO A 98 9.28 4.39 8.69
N TRP A 99 9.36 3.54 7.68
CA TRP A 99 8.75 3.77 6.37
C TRP A 99 7.30 3.29 6.37
N VAL A 100 6.39 4.10 5.85
CA VAL A 100 5.06 3.65 5.43
C VAL A 100 5.10 3.50 3.93
N SER A 101 5.11 2.27 3.44
CA SER A 101 5.38 1.94 2.03
C SER A 101 4.51 0.80 1.52
N GLY A 102 4.70 0.40 0.26
CA GLY A 102 3.90 -0.64 -0.36
C GLY A 102 2.40 -0.32 -0.37
N ILE A 103 2.05 0.96 -0.45
CA ILE A 103 0.68 1.45 -0.37
C ILE A 103 -0.01 1.16 -1.71
N PHE A 104 -0.94 0.23 -1.69
CA PHE A 104 -1.74 -0.12 -2.86
C PHE A 104 -3.23 -0.17 -2.53
N VAL A 105 -4.04 0.36 -3.43
CA VAL A 105 -5.52 0.25 -3.38
C VAL A 105 -5.99 -0.26 -4.73
N THR A 106 -6.80 -1.30 -4.71
CA THR A 106 -7.43 -1.86 -5.93
C THR A 106 -8.12 -0.74 -6.71
N GLU A 107 -7.93 -0.72 -8.01
CA GLU A 107 -8.34 0.38 -8.90
C GLU A 107 -9.80 0.77 -8.72
N SER A 108 -10.68 -0.22 -8.64
CA SER A 108 -12.13 -0.01 -8.48
C SER A 108 -12.53 0.67 -7.16
N TYR A 109 -11.63 0.71 -6.18
CA TYR A 109 -11.85 1.33 -4.86
C TYR A 109 -11.07 2.64 -4.67
N ARG A 110 -10.34 3.11 -5.70
CA ARG A 110 -9.64 4.39 -5.64
C ARG A 110 -10.62 5.57 -5.59
N GLY A 111 -10.16 6.72 -5.10
CA GLY A 111 -11.00 7.90 -4.91
C GLY A 111 -11.81 7.93 -3.61
N HIS A 112 -11.82 6.85 -2.82
CA HIS A 112 -12.54 6.75 -1.54
C HIS A 112 -11.67 6.97 -0.30
N ARG A 113 -10.50 7.61 -0.45
CA ARG A 113 -9.52 7.92 0.62
C ARG A 113 -9.05 6.69 1.42
N ILE A 114 -9.02 5.50 0.79
CA ILE A 114 -8.60 4.26 1.46
C ILE A 114 -7.11 4.29 1.79
N SER A 115 -6.28 4.82 0.90
CA SER A 115 -4.84 5.01 1.17
C SER A 115 -4.61 5.91 2.39
N GLU A 116 -5.39 6.97 2.56
CA GLU A 116 -5.32 7.83 3.74
C GLU A 116 -5.66 7.08 5.03
N LYS A 117 -6.70 6.24 5.01
CA LYS A 117 -7.06 5.41 6.17
C LYS A 117 -5.96 4.41 6.53
N LEU A 118 -5.36 3.76 5.53
CA LEU A 118 -4.21 2.85 5.71
C LEU A 118 -3.02 3.58 6.34
N ILE A 119 -2.67 4.76 5.80
CA ILE A 119 -1.56 5.58 6.28
C ILE A 119 -1.83 6.10 7.69
N SER A 120 -3.04 6.57 7.97
CA SER A 120 -3.42 7.03 9.32
C SER A 120 -3.29 5.92 10.34
N PHE A 121 -3.76 4.71 10.02
CA PHE A 121 -3.63 3.55 10.88
C PHE A 121 -2.16 3.17 11.11
N ALA A 122 -1.32 3.20 10.05
CA ALA A 122 0.11 2.95 10.17
C ALA A 122 0.80 4.00 11.06
N ASN A 123 0.39 5.27 10.98
CA ASN A 123 0.90 6.34 11.82
C ASN A 123 0.52 6.16 13.30
N GLU A 124 -0.73 5.79 13.59
CA GLU A 124 -1.17 5.49 14.95
C GLU A 124 -0.39 4.30 15.51
N TYR A 125 -0.25 3.24 14.74
CA TYR A 125 0.57 2.09 15.11
C TYR A 125 2.04 2.47 15.36
N ALA A 126 2.66 3.29 14.50
CA ALA A 126 4.03 3.76 14.69
C ALA A 126 4.18 4.54 16.01
N LYS A 127 3.21 5.41 16.30
CA LYS A 127 3.17 6.16 17.56
C LYS A 127 3.07 5.26 18.79
N GLU A 128 2.24 4.23 18.75
CA GLU A 128 2.15 3.22 19.80
C GLU A 128 3.47 2.45 20.01
N LYS A 129 4.28 2.32 18.94
CA LYS A 129 5.63 1.72 19.01
C LYS A 129 6.72 2.69 19.46
N GLY A 130 6.37 3.95 19.77
CA GLY A 130 7.27 4.95 20.30
C GLY A 130 8.00 5.78 19.25
N PHE A 131 7.55 5.75 18.01
CA PHE A 131 8.06 6.63 16.96
C PHE A 131 7.36 7.99 17.01
N ASP A 132 8.10 9.04 16.66
CA ASP A 132 7.62 10.42 16.63
C ASP A 132 7.33 10.94 15.20
N LYS A 133 7.70 10.15 14.19
CA LYS A 133 7.50 10.48 12.78
C LYS A 133 7.45 9.24 11.90
N THR A 134 6.91 9.40 10.69
CA THR A 134 6.91 8.38 9.64
C THR A 134 7.33 8.98 8.31
N TYR A 135 7.82 8.12 7.40
CA TYR A 135 8.33 8.51 6.10
C TYR A 135 7.59 7.76 4.98
N ILE A 136 7.33 8.45 3.87
CA ILE A 136 6.73 7.85 2.66
C ILE A 136 7.61 8.19 1.46
N PRO A 137 8.11 7.19 0.70
CA PRO A 137 8.73 7.41 -0.59
C PRO A 137 7.66 7.36 -1.69
N SER A 138 7.71 8.26 -2.66
CA SER A 138 6.74 8.24 -3.76
C SER A 138 7.11 9.15 -4.91
N VAL A 139 6.65 8.80 -6.11
CA VAL A 139 6.67 9.68 -7.29
C VAL A 139 5.53 10.72 -7.28
N HIS A 140 4.49 10.53 -6.46
CA HIS A 140 3.31 11.40 -6.45
C HIS A 140 3.58 12.76 -5.79
N THR A 141 3.00 13.80 -6.35
CA THR A 141 2.98 15.15 -5.78
C THR A 141 1.56 15.54 -5.40
N GLY A 142 1.40 16.27 -4.27
CA GLY A 142 0.11 16.78 -3.84
C GLY A 142 -0.84 15.75 -3.23
N LEU A 143 -0.45 14.48 -3.14
CA LEU A 143 -1.26 13.44 -2.52
C LEU A 143 -1.00 13.35 -1.01
N TYR A 144 0.24 13.14 -0.63
CA TYR A 144 0.61 12.93 0.77
C TYR A 144 0.57 14.22 1.58
N GLU A 145 0.75 15.36 0.93
CA GLU A 145 0.55 16.67 1.54
C GLU A 145 -0.90 16.85 2.06
N LYS A 146 -1.90 16.29 1.34
CA LYS A 146 -3.30 16.26 1.82
C LYS A 146 -3.51 15.40 3.06
N TYR A 147 -2.60 14.44 3.32
CA TYR A 147 -2.61 13.57 4.50
C TYR A 147 -1.74 14.11 5.64
N GLY A 148 -1.23 15.34 5.47
CA GLY A 148 -0.44 16.05 6.47
C GLY A 148 1.05 15.72 6.46
N TYR A 149 1.55 15.10 5.40
CA TYR A 149 2.98 14.94 5.17
C TYR A 149 3.56 16.18 4.51
N ARG A 150 4.80 16.49 4.80
CA ARG A 150 5.57 17.52 4.07
C ARG A 150 6.66 16.87 3.22
N TYR A 151 6.90 17.43 2.07
CA TYR A 151 8.03 17.05 1.23
C TYR A 151 9.35 17.38 1.95
N LEU A 152 10.25 16.41 2.02
CA LEU A 152 11.54 16.54 2.68
C LEU A 152 12.69 16.75 1.67
N GLY A 153 12.61 16.13 0.51
CA GLY A 153 13.63 16.19 -0.55
C GLY A 153 13.49 15.03 -1.52
N ASP A 154 14.33 15.03 -2.55
CA ASP A 154 14.43 13.90 -3.48
C ASP A 154 15.41 12.86 -2.94
N ILE A 155 15.12 11.60 -3.18
CA ILE A 155 15.94 10.45 -2.82
C ILE A 155 16.15 9.56 -4.03
N VAL A 156 17.24 8.81 -4.05
CA VAL A 156 17.56 7.89 -5.15
C VAL A 156 17.48 6.46 -4.63
N ASN A 157 16.73 5.62 -5.35
CA ASN A 157 16.57 4.21 -5.02
C ASN A 157 17.73 3.36 -5.56
N TYR A 158 17.75 2.05 -5.24
CA TYR A 158 18.81 1.14 -5.71
C TYR A 158 18.83 0.92 -7.22
N ALA A 159 17.78 1.32 -7.96
CA ALA A 159 17.74 1.30 -9.42
C ALA A 159 18.20 2.60 -10.06
N ASN A 160 18.75 3.56 -9.28
CA ASN A 160 19.11 4.92 -9.70
C ASN A 160 17.93 5.76 -10.21
N GLU A 161 16.72 5.47 -9.74
CA GLU A 161 15.55 6.28 -10.01
C GLU A 161 15.32 7.28 -8.87
N THR A 162 14.81 8.45 -9.22
CA THR A 162 14.55 9.52 -8.24
C THR A 162 13.11 9.51 -7.80
N ASP A 163 12.91 9.43 -6.49
CA ASP A 163 11.63 9.54 -5.83
C ASP A 163 11.61 10.73 -4.87
N ARG A 164 10.43 11.10 -4.42
CA ARG A 164 10.23 12.13 -3.40
C ARG A 164 10.12 11.47 -2.03
N LEU A 165 10.78 12.05 -1.05
CA LEU A 165 10.64 11.66 0.35
C LEU A 165 9.68 12.61 1.07
N TYR A 166 8.71 12.03 1.72
CA TYR A 166 7.74 12.73 2.56
C TYR A 166 7.91 12.33 4.02
N VAL A 167 7.70 13.27 4.94
CA VAL A 167 7.77 13.04 6.38
C VAL A 167 6.55 13.64 7.09
N LYS A 168 6.09 12.98 8.13
CA LYS A 168 5.03 13.47 9.02
C LYS A 168 5.43 13.22 10.47
N GLU A 169 5.31 14.25 11.31
CA GLU A 169 5.32 14.12 12.78
C GLU A 169 3.99 13.50 13.23
N ILE A 170 4.03 12.55 14.16
CA ILE A 170 2.86 11.76 14.59
C ILE A 170 2.66 11.73 16.11
#